data_1a39150ad91f63215fe02877e44d9bb0
#
_entry.id   1a39150ad91f63215fe02877e44d9bb0
#
_cell.length_a   1.000
_cell.length_b   1.000
_cell.length_c   1.000
_cell.angle_alpha   90.00
_cell.angle_beta   90.00
_cell.angle_gamma   90.00
#
_symmetry.space_group_name_H-M   'P 1'
#
loop_
_entity.id
_entity.type
_entity.pdbx_description
1 polymer ?
#
loop_
_entity_poly.entity_id
_entity_poly.type
_entity_poly.pdbx_seq_one_letter_code
_entity_poly.pdbx_strand_id
1 'polypeptide(L)'
;KTFTYTVGVPGDDDDNSFAMMNASGSNYMSFRVRLKDLEDRKKDMFQIADELRQEIATYTEVKKYSVSAGGGGGMTSGSTINVEIFGYDFKTTEGLAYTLKEKMEKMEGLKDVIVDREDYRPQFQIDFDREKLALNGLNVATASTYVRNRMNGMTASVFREDGEEYSIKVRNNIEHRQSIEDIENILIYNNQGKAVRLSEVAQVVEREAPPSIKRQDRERVIKVTATLYGTTLDVAAENIQAELDKLDIPTEIGTKIGGSIEDQQESFSDMGVLLVLILMLVYIVMAAQFESLRYPFIIMFSIPFAFVGLI
;
A
#
# COMPACT_ATOMS: atom_id res chain seq x y z
N LYS A 1 -7.94 -21.58 17.67
CA LYS A 1 -8.11 -20.83 16.41
C LYS A 1 -8.50 -19.41 16.77
N THR A 2 -7.70 -18.44 16.41
CA THR A 2 -8.03 -17.04 16.57
C THR A 2 -8.04 -16.42 15.18
N PHE A 3 -9.10 -15.72 14.84
CA PHE A 3 -9.13 -14.90 13.65
C PHE A 3 -9.51 -13.47 14.06
N THR A 4 -8.91 -12.52 13.40
CA THR A 4 -9.23 -11.10 13.54
C THR A 4 -9.61 -10.59 12.15
N TYR A 5 -10.63 -9.74 12.09
CA TYR A 5 -11.03 -9.13 10.84
C TYR A 5 -11.24 -7.63 11.04
N THR A 6 -11.00 -6.89 9.98
CA THR A 6 -11.28 -5.45 9.90
C THR A 6 -12.08 -5.20 8.63
N VAL A 7 -13.18 -4.48 8.75
CA VAL A 7 -14.07 -4.15 7.64
C VAL A 7 -14.26 -2.63 7.58
N GLY A 8 -14.02 -2.05 6.43
CA GLY A 8 -14.21 -0.63 6.21
C GLY A 8 -13.05 0.25 6.68
N VAL A 9 -13.36 1.50 6.97
CA VAL A 9 -12.41 2.48 7.51
C VAL A 9 -12.47 2.42 9.03
N PRO A 10 -11.32 2.34 9.72
CA PRO A 10 -11.29 2.41 11.19
C PRO A 10 -12.00 3.69 11.67
N GLY A 11 -12.75 3.59 12.74
CA GLY A 11 -13.33 4.76 13.40
C GLY A 11 -12.24 5.68 13.95
N ASP A 12 -12.55 6.96 14.11
CA ASP A 12 -11.62 7.93 14.70
C ASP A 12 -11.17 7.57 16.13
N ASP A 13 -11.88 6.64 16.80
CA ASP A 13 -11.63 6.19 18.17
C ASP A 13 -10.87 4.85 18.23
N ASP A 14 -10.52 4.26 17.08
CA ASP A 14 -9.73 3.03 17.06
C ASP A 14 -8.24 3.37 17.23
N ASP A 15 -7.74 3.29 18.47
CA ASP A 15 -6.30 3.31 18.83
C ASP A 15 -5.50 2.17 18.18
N ASN A 16 -6.14 1.38 17.33
CA ASN A 16 -5.53 0.25 16.66
C ASN A 16 -4.74 0.74 15.45
N SER A 17 -3.51 1.21 15.69
CA SER A 17 -2.56 1.64 14.65
C SER A 17 -2.36 0.60 13.53
N PHE A 18 -2.66 -0.67 13.82
CA PHE A 18 -2.61 -1.76 12.85
C PHE A 18 -3.81 -1.75 11.87
N ALA A 19 -4.97 -1.31 12.32
CA ALA A 19 -6.15 -1.13 11.46
C ALA A 19 -5.96 0.07 10.51
N MET A 20 -5.30 1.13 10.98
CA MET A 20 -4.97 2.31 10.17
C MET A 20 -3.98 2.01 9.04
N MET A 21 -3.05 1.05 9.22
CA MET A 21 -2.06 0.73 8.18
C MET A 21 -2.64 -0.05 6.99
N ASN A 22 -3.76 -0.74 7.15
CA ASN A 22 -4.29 -1.67 6.14
C ASN A 22 -5.66 -1.30 5.59
N ALA A 23 -6.35 -0.30 6.15
CA ALA A 23 -7.70 0.06 5.72
C ALA A 23 -7.67 1.24 4.75
N SER A 24 -7.97 0.98 3.50
CA SER A 24 -7.99 2.01 2.46
C SER A 24 -9.38 2.32 1.89
N GLY A 25 -10.47 2.03 2.60
CA GLY A 25 -11.81 2.43 2.17
C GLY A 25 -12.95 1.58 2.73
N SER A 26 -14.18 2.05 2.55
CA SER A 26 -15.40 1.40 3.05
C SER A 26 -15.68 0.03 2.41
N ASN A 27 -15.04 -0.28 1.30
CA ASN A 27 -15.14 -1.53 0.54
C ASN A 27 -13.95 -2.48 0.74
N TYR A 28 -13.14 -2.24 1.78
CA TYR A 28 -11.97 -3.05 2.10
C TYR A 28 -12.25 -3.98 3.28
N MET A 29 -11.78 -5.22 3.19
CA MET A 29 -11.81 -6.21 4.26
C MET A 29 -10.44 -6.83 4.42
N SER A 30 -9.99 -6.96 5.66
CA SER A 30 -8.75 -7.64 6.02
C SER A 30 -9.04 -8.74 7.04
N PHE A 31 -8.51 -9.94 6.78
CA PHE A 31 -8.64 -11.07 7.68
C PHE A 31 -7.25 -11.55 8.09
N ARG A 32 -7.05 -11.73 9.37
CA ARG A 32 -5.87 -12.39 9.91
C ARG A 32 -6.27 -13.68 10.63
N VAL A 33 -5.77 -14.80 10.15
CA VAL A 33 -6.06 -16.12 10.69
C VAL A 33 -4.81 -16.74 11.28
N ARG A 34 -4.81 -17.01 12.59
CA ARG A 34 -3.76 -17.79 13.23
C ARG A 34 -4.11 -19.27 13.16
N LEU A 35 -3.29 -20.02 12.48
CA LEU A 35 -3.42 -21.47 12.39
C LEU A 35 -2.87 -22.14 13.66
N LYS A 36 -3.23 -23.39 13.88
CA LYS A 36 -2.58 -24.27 14.87
C LYS A 36 -1.16 -24.57 14.44
N ASP A 37 -0.33 -25.04 15.36
CA ASP A 37 1.02 -25.48 15.05
C ASP A 37 1.03 -26.63 14.02
N LEU A 38 2.14 -26.79 13.31
CA LEU A 38 2.22 -27.74 12.20
C LEU A 38 1.95 -29.19 12.62
N GLU A 39 2.33 -29.55 13.84
CA GLU A 39 2.10 -30.87 14.45
C GLU A 39 0.62 -31.17 14.67
N ASP A 40 -0.20 -30.15 14.89
CA ASP A 40 -1.66 -30.27 15.15
C ASP A 40 -2.53 -30.16 13.91
N ARG A 41 -1.94 -30.04 12.71
CA ARG A 41 -2.67 -29.87 11.45
C ARG A 41 -2.17 -30.81 10.35
N LYS A 42 -3.11 -31.25 9.51
CA LYS A 42 -2.79 -32.15 8.40
C LYS A 42 -2.33 -31.44 7.13
N LYS A 43 -2.66 -30.15 6.99
CA LYS A 43 -2.40 -29.35 5.79
C LYS A 43 -1.34 -28.31 6.10
N ASP A 44 -0.44 -28.10 5.16
CA ASP A 44 0.50 -27.00 5.23
C ASP A 44 -0.21 -25.64 5.06
N MET A 45 0.44 -24.59 5.49
CA MET A 45 -0.02 -23.22 5.42
C MET A 45 -0.30 -22.79 3.97
N PHE A 46 0.55 -23.20 3.05
CA PHE A 46 0.42 -22.90 1.63
C PHE A 46 -0.79 -23.61 0.99
N GLN A 47 -1.04 -24.86 1.37
CA GLN A 47 -2.21 -25.61 0.91
C GLN A 47 -3.51 -24.96 1.38
N ILE A 48 -3.54 -24.49 2.64
CA ILE A 48 -4.69 -23.77 3.19
C ILE A 48 -4.90 -22.44 2.44
N ALA A 49 -3.83 -21.73 2.12
CA ALA A 49 -3.90 -20.49 1.37
C ALA A 49 -4.45 -20.71 -0.05
N ASP A 50 -4.04 -21.80 -0.72
CA ASP A 50 -4.55 -22.13 -2.07
C ASP A 50 -6.04 -22.52 -2.04
N GLU A 51 -6.48 -23.28 -1.03
CA GLU A 51 -7.91 -23.57 -0.84
C GLU A 51 -8.74 -22.31 -0.60
N LEU A 52 -8.21 -21.37 0.22
CA LEU A 52 -8.87 -20.09 0.45
C LEU A 52 -8.94 -19.25 -0.83
N ARG A 53 -7.89 -19.25 -1.67
CA ARG A 53 -7.93 -18.56 -2.97
C ARG A 53 -9.02 -19.11 -3.88
N GLN A 54 -9.13 -20.44 -3.96
CA GLN A 54 -10.17 -21.09 -4.76
C GLN A 54 -11.57 -20.75 -4.25
N GLU A 55 -11.76 -20.74 -2.94
CA GLU A 55 -13.04 -20.40 -2.33
C GLU A 55 -13.39 -18.92 -2.56
N ILE A 56 -12.45 -18.00 -2.31
CA ILE A 56 -12.67 -16.56 -2.51
C ILE A 56 -12.98 -16.25 -3.98
N ALA A 57 -12.35 -16.93 -4.92
CA ALA A 57 -12.60 -16.75 -6.35
C ALA A 57 -14.04 -17.09 -6.77
N THR A 58 -14.79 -17.83 -5.95
CA THR A 58 -16.21 -18.14 -6.23
C THR A 58 -17.15 -16.97 -5.92
N TYR A 59 -16.71 -16.00 -5.12
CA TYR A 59 -17.52 -14.83 -4.74
C TYR A 59 -17.38 -13.73 -5.79
N THR A 60 -18.44 -13.49 -6.55
CA THR A 60 -18.46 -12.48 -7.64
C THR A 60 -18.37 -11.03 -7.15
N GLU A 61 -18.71 -10.80 -5.89
CA GLU A 61 -18.67 -9.50 -5.22
C GLU A 61 -17.22 -9.06 -4.89
N VAL A 62 -16.28 -10.01 -4.84
CA VAL A 62 -14.88 -9.74 -4.51
C VAL A 62 -14.12 -9.43 -5.80
N LYS A 63 -13.84 -8.14 -6.02
CA LYS A 63 -13.11 -7.69 -7.22
C LYS A 63 -11.61 -7.96 -7.17
N LYS A 64 -11.00 -7.80 -6.00
CA LYS A 64 -9.56 -7.98 -5.78
C LYS A 64 -9.33 -8.66 -4.44
N TYR A 65 -8.47 -9.64 -4.39
CA TYR A 65 -8.07 -10.29 -3.15
C TYR A 65 -6.60 -10.73 -3.19
N SER A 66 -6.04 -10.91 -2.03
CA SER A 66 -4.69 -11.44 -1.85
C SER A 66 -4.69 -12.33 -0.61
N VAL A 67 -4.09 -13.51 -0.70
CA VAL A 67 -3.95 -14.44 0.41
C VAL A 67 -2.48 -14.67 0.69
N SER A 68 -1.96 -14.00 1.70
CA SER A 68 -0.57 -14.13 2.13
C SER A 68 -0.43 -15.22 3.18
N ALA A 69 0.42 -16.21 2.92
CA ALA A 69 0.81 -17.24 3.86
C ALA A 69 2.15 -16.84 4.50
N GLY A 70 2.13 -16.32 5.74
CA GLY A 70 3.32 -15.88 6.47
C GLY A 70 3.32 -16.38 7.91
N GLY A 71 4.49 -16.68 8.46
CA GLY A 71 4.66 -17.02 9.87
C GLY A 71 4.39 -15.81 10.78
N GLY A 72 3.65 -16.04 11.88
CA GLY A 72 3.22 -14.99 12.79
C GLY A 72 4.38 -14.21 13.40
N GLY A 73 4.30 -12.93 13.27
CA GLY A 73 5.18 -11.97 13.93
C GLY A 73 5.94 -11.09 12.94
N GLY A 74 5.32 -10.03 12.48
CA GLY A 74 5.94 -8.88 11.86
C GLY A 74 6.84 -9.17 10.65
N MET A 75 6.49 -8.67 9.49
CA MET A 75 7.34 -8.51 8.31
C MET A 75 7.71 -9.74 7.46
N THR A 76 7.17 -10.92 7.65
CA THR A 76 7.30 -12.00 6.67
C THR A 76 6.00 -12.22 5.90
N SER A 77 5.56 -11.21 5.20
CA SER A 77 4.84 -11.44 3.94
C SER A 77 5.75 -12.30 3.07
N GLY A 78 5.22 -13.34 2.43
CA GLY A 78 6.01 -14.10 1.45
C GLY A 78 6.74 -13.11 0.53
N SER A 79 7.95 -13.43 0.11
CA SER A 79 8.74 -12.55 -0.75
C SER A 79 7.87 -12.06 -1.90
N THR A 80 7.77 -10.76 -2.07
CA THR A 80 7.00 -10.14 -3.14
C THR A 80 7.95 -9.53 -4.16
N ILE A 81 7.55 -9.62 -5.41
CA ILE A 81 8.23 -8.95 -6.50
C ILE A 81 7.30 -7.90 -7.10
N ASN A 82 7.83 -6.71 -7.35
CA ASN A 82 7.08 -5.60 -7.93
C ASN A 82 7.69 -5.24 -9.29
N VAL A 83 6.82 -4.96 -10.24
CA VAL A 83 7.21 -4.24 -11.46
C VAL A 83 6.63 -2.85 -11.36
N GLU A 84 7.49 -1.87 -11.38
CA GLU A 84 7.18 -0.45 -11.34
C GLU A 84 7.14 0.09 -12.76
N ILE A 85 6.03 0.71 -13.13
CA ILE A 85 5.79 1.29 -14.45
C ILE A 85 5.66 2.79 -14.28
N PHE A 86 6.61 3.53 -14.83
CA PHE A 86 6.68 4.98 -14.74
C PHE A 86 6.16 5.62 -16.02
N GLY A 87 5.30 6.62 -15.90
CA GLY A 87 4.80 7.36 -17.08
C GLY A 87 3.77 8.42 -16.70
N TYR A 88 3.66 9.43 -17.55
CA TYR A 88 2.72 10.54 -17.35
C TYR A 88 1.33 10.26 -17.91
N ASP A 89 1.23 9.47 -18.98
CA ASP A 89 -0.06 9.07 -19.55
C ASP A 89 -0.64 7.86 -18.81
N PHE A 90 -1.72 8.12 -18.07
CA PHE A 90 -2.37 7.08 -17.28
C PHE A 90 -2.99 5.95 -18.10
N LYS A 91 -3.52 6.25 -19.30
CA LYS A 91 -4.18 5.21 -20.10
C LYS A 91 -3.18 4.20 -20.63
N THR A 92 -2.04 4.68 -21.12
CA THR A 92 -0.99 3.83 -21.67
C THR A 92 -0.29 3.03 -20.56
N THR A 93 0.05 3.68 -19.43
CA THR A 93 0.68 2.98 -18.29
C THR A 93 -0.25 1.96 -17.66
N GLU A 94 -1.55 2.27 -17.56
CA GLU A 94 -2.55 1.35 -17.04
C GLU A 94 -2.76 0.15 -17.97
N GLY A 95 -2.88 0.37 -19.26
CA GLY A 95 -2.97 -0.70 -20.25
C GLY A 95 -1.79 -1.66 -20.21
N LEU A 96 -0.57 -1.12 -20.08
CA LEU A 96 0.64 -1.91 -19.93
C LEU A 96 0.63 -2.70 -18.60
N ALA A 97 0.20 -2.09 -17.51
CA ALA A 97 0.13 -2.75 -16.20
C ALA A 97 -0.83 -3.95 -16.20
N TYR A 98 -2.00 -3.82 -16.83
CA TYR A 98 -2.95 -4.94 -16.97
C TYR A 98 -2.43 -6.02 -17.91
N THR A 99 -1.79 -5.66 -19.03
CA THR A 99 -1.17 -6.63 -19.93
C THR A 99 -0.07 -7.41 -19.23
N LEU A 100 0.76 -6.73 -18.44
CA LEU A 100 1.80 -7.36 -17.64
C LEU A 100 1.21 -8.27 -16.55
N LYS A 101 0.15 -7.82 -15.87
CA LYS A 101 -0.59 -8.64 -14.89
C LYS A 101 -1.04 -9.96 -15.51
N GLU A 102 -1.71 -9.94 -16.66
CA GLU A 102 -2.18 -11.16 -17.34
C GLU A 102 -1.05 -12.13 -17.70
N LYS A 103 0.13 -11.59 -18.06
CA LYS A 103 1.31 -12.41 -18.32
C LYS A 103 1.88 -12.99 -17.05
N MET A 104 2.02 -12.20 -15.99
CA MET A 104 2.54 -12.64 -14.70
C MET A 104 1.62 -13.68 -14.03
N GLU A 105 0.30 -13.59 -14.19
CA GLU A 105 -0.66 -14.59 -13.70
C GLU A 105 -0.48 -15.97 -14.32
N LYS A 106 0.09 -16.04 -15.54
CA LYS A 106 0.36 -17.30 -16.26
C LYS A 106 1.73 -17.88 -15.96
N MET A 107 2.59 -17.14 -15.25
CA MET A 107 3.93 -17.61 -14.88
C MET A 107 3.88 -18.58 -13.71
N GLU A 108 4.60 -19.69 -13.83
CA GLU A 108 4.81 -20.59 -12.70
C GLU A 108 5.62 -19.88 -11.61
N GLY A 109 5.22 -20.07 -10.36
CA GLY A 109 5.90 -19.48 -9.20
C GLY A 109 5.44 -18.08 -8.81
N LEU A 110 4.47 -17.48 -9.52
CA LEU A 110 3.83 -16.23 -9.14
C LEU A 110 2.36 -16.46 -8.76
N LYS A 111 1.93 -15.84 -7.69
CA LYS A 111 0.55 -15.87 -7.19
C LYS A 111 0.10 -14.46 -6.79
N ASP A 112 -1.21 -14.26 -6.69
CA ASP A 112 -1.82 -13.03 -6.22
C ASP A 112 -1.28 -11.78 -6.94
N VAL A 113 -1.29 -11.80 -8.27
CA VAL A 113 -0.82 -10.67 -9.08
C VAL A 113 -1.82 -9.53 -9.01
N ILE A 114 -1.41 -8.42 -8.42
CA ILE A 114 -2.25 -7.26 -8.17
C ILE A 114 -1.63 -6.03 -8.82
N VAL A 115 -2.45 -5.28 -9.57
CA VAL A 115 -2.09 -3.92 -9.98
C VAL A 115 -2.41 -2.98 -8.82
N ASP A 116 -1.40 -2.31 -8.31
CA ASP A 116 -1.51 -1.34 -7.21
C ASP A 116 -2.08 -0.02 -7.73
N ARG A 117 -3.29 -0.10 -8.23
CA ARG A 117 -4.11 1.03 -8.58
C ARG A 117 -5.51 0.81 -8.04
N GLU A 118 -5.99 1.79 -7.35
CA GLU A 118 -7.37 1.80 -6.92
C GLU A 118 -8.28 2.06 -8.12
N ASP A 119 -9.41 1.39 -8.17
CA ASP A 119 -10.42 1.62 -9.21
C ASP A 119 -11.00 3.04 -9.04
N TYR A 120 -11.44 3.59 -10.16
CA TYR A 120 -12.23 4.81 -10.12
C TYR A 120 -13.44 4.61 -9.23
N ARG A 121 -13.65 5.53 -8.30
CA ARG A 121 -14.78 5.49 -7.37
C ARG A 121 -15.72 6.64 -7.68
N PRO A 122 -17.04 6.41 -7.73
CA PRO A 122 -17.98 7.50 -7.77
C PRO A 122 -17.85 8.32 -6.47
N GLN A 123 -17.70 9.60 -6.61
CA GLN A 123 -17.65 10.55 -5.50
C GLN A 123 -18.53 11.75 -5.79
N PHE A 124 -19.12 12.31 -4.75
CA PHE A 124 -19.85 13.55 -4.88
C PHE A 124 -18.88 14.73 -4.75
N GLN A 125 -18.75 15.47 -5.83
CA GLN A 125 -18.00 16.71 -5.85
C GLN A 125 -18.95 17.88 -5.67
N ILE A 126 -18.60 18.82 -4.78
CA ILE A 126 -19.37 20.03 -4.54
C ILE A 126 -18.66 21.17 -5.27
N ASP A 127 -19.24 21.63 -6.36
CA ASP A 127 -18.73 22.73 -7.15
C ASP A 127 -19.37 24.04 -6.64
N PHE A 128 -18.59 24.84 -5.92
CA PHE A 128 -19.05 26.11 -5.33
C PHE A 128 -19.02 27.24 -6.34
N ASP A 129 -20.15 27.99 -6.42
CA ASP A 129 -20.24 29.25 -7.15
C ASP A 129 -19.70 30.38 -6.27
N ARG A 130 -18.52 30.87 -6.59
CA ARG A 130 -17.83 31.90 -5.79
C ARG A 130 -18.56 33.23 -5.77
N GLU A 131 -19.26 33.60 -6.84
CA GLU A 131 -19.99 34.84 -6.94
C GLU A 131 -21.24 34.80 -6.03
N LYS A 132 -22.01 33.70 -6.10
CA LYS A 132 -23.16 33.49 -5.24
C LYS A 132 -22.79 33.41 -3.77
N LEU A 133 -21.64 32.75 -3.44
CA LEU A 133 -21.12 32.75 -2.07
C LEU A 133 -20.82 34.15 -1.58
N ALA A 134 -20.11 34.95 -2.38
CA ALA A 134 -19.77 36.35 -2.02
C ALA A 134 -21.01 37.24 -1.83
N LEU A 135 -22.02 37.13 -2.70
CA LEU A 135 -23.29 37.84 -2.58
C LEU A 135 -24.04 37.50 -1.28
N ASN A 136 -23.88 36.30 -0.75
CA ASN A 136 -24.45 35.86 0.51
C ASN A 136 -23.55 36.09 1.73
N GLY A 137 -22.41 36.77 1.56
CA GLY A 137 -21.45 37.00 2.64
C GLY A 137 -20.72 35.73 3.13
N LEU A 138 -20.55 34.74 2.22
CA LEU A 138 -19.87 33.49 2.46
C LEU A 138 -18.61 33.38 1.59
N ASN A 139 -17.72 32.51 1.96
CA ASN A 139 -16.58 32.07 1.15
C ASN A 139 -16.48 30.54 1.08
N VAL A 140 -15.69 30.03 0.15
CA VAL A 140 -15.54 28.57 -0.07
C VAL A 140 -15.05 27.85 1.19
N ALA A 141 -14.10 28.42 1.93
CA ALA A 141 -13.55 27.79 3.13
C ALA A 141 -14.61 27.61 4.23
N THR A 142 -15.41 28.67 4.48
CA THR A 142 -16.51 28.60 5.45
C THR A 142 -17.56 27.58 5.01
N ALA A 143 -18.01 27.66 3.73
CA ALA A 143 -19.01 26.74 3.19
C ALA A 143 -18.54 25.27 3.26
N SER A 144 -17.31 24.98 2.84
CA SER A 144 -16.72 23.64 2.91
C SER A 144 -16.63 23.12 4.34
N THR A 145 -16.28 23.99 5.29
CA THR A 145 -16.20 23.60 6.71
C THR A 145 -17.57 23.25 7.27
N TYR A 146 -18.63 24.02 6.92
CA TYR A 146 -19.98 23.68 7.31
C TYR A 146 -20.44 22.33 6.76
N VAL A 147 -20.22 22.08 5.46
CA VAL A 147 -20.58 20.80 4.84
C VAL A 147 -19.83 19.66 5.51
N ARG A 148 -18.51 19.77 5.65
CA ARG A 148 -17.69 18.76 6.31
C ARG A 148 -18.19 18.45 7.73
N ASN A 149 -18.44 19.46 8.53
CA ASN A 149 -18.90 19.29 9.91
C ASN A 149 -20.28 18.63 9.99
N ARG A 150 -21.17 18.91 9.04
CA ARG A 150 -22.49 18.29 8.98
C ARG A 150 -22.44 16.84 8.53
N MET A 151 -21.57 16.51 7.56
CA MET A 151 -21.43 15.17 7.00
C MET A 151 -20.55 14.27 7.86
N ASN A 152 -19.32 14.68 8.13
CA ASN A 152 -18.32 13.86 8.85
C ASN A 152 -18.39 14.07 10.37
N GLY A 153 -18.91 15.20 10.80
CA GLY A 153 -18.94 15.62 12.18
C GLY A 153 -17.74 16.46 12.60
N MET A 154 -17.86 17.06 13.76
CA MET A 154 -16.80 17.78 14.43
C MET A 154 -16.72 17.35 15.90
N THR A 155 -15.54 17.25 16.46
CA THR A 155 -15.36 17.06 17.89
C THR A 155 -15.66 18.39 18.58
N ALA A 156 -16.79 18.45 19.27
CA ALA A 156 -17.27 19.67 19.92
C ALA A 156 -16.66 19.85 21.33
N SER A 157 -16.41 18.75 22.02
CA SER A 157 -15.88 18.74 23.38
C SER A 157 -15.33 17.36 23.72
N VAL A 158 -14.72 17.22 24.90
CA VAL A 158 -14.26 15.96 25.46
C VAL A 158 -14.96 15.77 26.81
N PHE A 159 -15.58 14.64 27.01
CA PHE A 159 -16.12 14.20 28.28
C PHE A 159 -15.05 13.42 29.04
N ARG A 160 -14.83 13.76 30.30
CA ARG A 160 -13.84 13.10 31.16
C ARG A 160 -14.52 12.43 32.31
N GLU A 161 -14.28 11.14 32.48
CA GLU A 161 -14.80 10.32 33.59
C GLU A 161 -13.78 9.27 33.97
N ASP A 162 -13.54 9.10 35.26
CA ASP A 162 -12.63 8.09 35.86
C ASP A 162 -11.19 8.07 35.28
N GLY A 163 -10.70 9.23 34.79
CA GLY A 163 -9.36 9.34 34.17
C GLY A 163 -9.31 9.05 32.68
N GLU A 164 -10.43 8.68 32.09
CA GLU A 164 -10.59 8.45 30.64
C GLU A 164 -11.19 9.67 29.95
N GLU A 165 -10.81 9.89 28.69
CA GLU A 165 -11.32 10.98 27.86
C GLU A 165 -12.16 10.44 26.69
N TYR A 166 -13.39 10.91 26.58
CA TYR A 166 -14.33 10.53 25.52
C TYR A 166 -14.63 11.73 24.61
N SER A 167 -14.30 11.63 23.33
CA SER A 167 -14.59 12.68 22.37
C SER A 167 -16.08 12.79 22.05
N ILE A 168 -16.67 13.97 22.26
CA ILE A 168 -18.07 14.25 21.88
C ILE A 168 -18.09 14.73 20.45
N LYS A 169 -18.52 13.85 19.52
CA LYS A 169 -18.64 14.15 18.09
C LYS A 169 -20.07 14.57 17.73
N VAL A 170 -20.20 15.75 17.14
CA VAL A 170 -21.50 16.31 16.70
C VAL A 170 -21.58 16.26 15.18
N ARG A 171 -22.61 15.64 14.63
CA ARG A 171 -22.88 15.53 13.19
C ARG A 171 -24.38 15.43 12.91
N ASN A 172 -24.79 15.55 11.65
CA ASN A 172 -26.17 15.30 11.26
C ASN A 172 -26.55 13.83 11.52
N ASN A 173 -27.82 13.57 11.82
CA ASN A 173 -28.34 12.20 11.92
C ASN A 173 -28.16 11.50 10.56
N ILE A 174 -28.08 10.17 10.60
CA ILE A 174 -27.88 9.34 9.41
C ILE A 174 -28.95 9.57 8.36
N GLU A 175 -30.21 9.78 8.77
CA GLU A 175 -31.36 10.04 7.91
C GLU A 175 -31.22 11.34 7.07
N HIS A 176 -30.33 12.25 7.47
CA HIS A 176 -30.10 13.55 6.81
C HIS A 176 -28.74 13.64 6.15
N ARG A 177 -28.13 12.50 5.74
CA ARG A 177 -26.83 12.44 5.07
C ARG A 177 -26.65 11.19 4.21
N GLN A 178 -27.75 10.65 3.67
CA GLN A 178 -27.74 9.45 2.84
C GLN A 178 -27.88 9.75 1.35
N SER A 179 -28.47 10.88 0.99
CA SER A 179 -28.77 11.25 -0.38
C SER A 179 -28.06 12.53 -0.83
N ILE A 180 -28.03 12.76 -2.13
CA ILE A 180 -27.56 14.03 -2.72
C ILE A 180 -28.43 15.18 -2.23
N GLU A 181 -29.75 14.95 -2.15
CA GLU A 181 -30.73 15.93 -1.69
C GLU A 181 -30.45 16.38 -0.25
N ASP A 182 -29.99 15.48 0.61
CA ASP A 182 -29.61 15.83 1.97
C ASP A 182 -28.41 16.78 2.01
N ILE A 183 -27.43 16.56 1.10
CA ILE A 183 -26.26 17.43 0.96
C ILE A 183 -26.71 18.81 0.45
N GLU A 184 -27.52 18.86 -0.59
CA GLU A 184 -28.02 20.10 -1.20
C GLU A 184 -28.88 20.95 -0.23
N ASN A 185 -29.56 20.31 0.70
CA ASN A 185 -30.40 20.97 1.71
C ASN A 185 -29.61 21.41 2.95
N ILE A 186 -28.30 21.20 3.03
CA ILE A 186 -27.50 21.70 4.15
C ILE A 186 -27.61 23.23 4.25
N LEU A 187 -27.95 23.73 5.44
CA LEU A 187 -27.98 25.15 5.72
C LEU A 187 -26.62 25.64 6.20
N ILE A 188 -26.10 26.65 5.53
CA ILE A 188 -24.87 27.35 5.84
C ILE A 188 -25.23 28.71 6.40
N TYR A 189 -24.66 29.11 7.54
CA TYR A 189 -24.91 30.40 8.15
C TYR A 189 -23.77 31.36 7.85
N ASN A 190 -24.10 32.55 7.38
CA ASN A 190 -23.12 33.62 7.21
C ASN A 190 -22.85 34.34 8.56
N ASN A 191 -21.88 35.25 8.57
CA ASN A 191 -21.51 36.00 9.77
C ASN A 191 -22.62 36.90 10.33
N GLN A 192 -23.68 37.14 9.56
CA GLN A 192 -24.87 37.92 9.97
C GLN A 192 -26.01 37.02 10.49
N GLY A 193 -25.78 35.69 10.55
CA GLY A 193 -26.79 34.73 10.98
C GLY A 193 -27.83 34.37 9.91
N LYS A 194 -27.67 34.85 8.65
CA LYS A 194 -28.55 34.47 7.55
C LYS A 194 -28.24 33.04 7.11
N ALA A 195 -29.26 32.17 7.05
CA ALA A 195 -29.19 30.82 6.52
C ALA A 195 -29.27 30.84 4.98
N VAL A 196 -28.37 30.15 4.33
CA VAL A 196 -28.31 29.93 2.88
C VAL A 196 -28.22 28.43 2.62
N ARG A 197 -29.04 27.90 1.74
CA ARG A 197 -28.96 26.48 1.36
C ARG A 197 -27.76 26.25 0.45
N LEU A 198 -27.14 25.05 0.60
CA LEU A 198 -26.01 24.69 -0.24
C LEU A 198 -26.37 24.70 -1.74
N SER A 199 -27.56 24.24 -2.11
CA SER A 199 -28.08 24.27 -3.50
C SER A 199 -28.17 25.64 -4.12
N GLU A 200 -28.24 26.71 -3.32
CA GLU A 200 -28.28 28.11 -3.82
C GLU A 200 -26.90 28.61 -4.25
N VAL A 201 -25.82 28.03 -3.67
CA VAL A 201 -24.43 28.51 -3.82
C VAL A 201 -23.46 27.47 -4.34
N ALA A 202 -23.94 26.24 -4.55
CA ALA A 202 -23.11 25.11 -5.07
C ALA A 202 -23.97 24.12 -5.85
N GLN A 203 -23.31 23.33 -6.67
CA GLN A 203 -23.90 22.19 -7.35
C GLN A 203 -23.19 20.91 -6.89
N VAL A 204 -23.98 19.88 -6.55
CA VAL A 204 -23.46 18.56 -6.21
C VAL A 204 -23.45 17.69 -7.48
N VAL A 205 -22.27 17.23 -7.89
CA VAL A 205 -22.10 16.45 -9.13
C VAL A 205 -21.43 15.12 -8.78
N GLU A 206 -21.98 14.02 -9.28
CA GLU A 206 -21.32 12.73 -9.20
C GLU A 206 -20.21 12.67 -10.26
N ARG A 207 -19.00 12.40 -9.84
CA ARG A 207 -17.83 12.24 -10.72
C ARG A 207 -17.04 11.00 -10.32
N GLU A 208 -16.48 10.36 -11.34
CA GLU A 208 -15.48 9.34 -11.12
C GLU A 208 -14.10 9.99 -11.00
N ALA A 209 -13.44 9.76 -9.89
CA ALA A 209 -12.08 10.24 -9.70
C ALA A 209 -11.17 9.13 -9.18
N PRO A 210 -9.91 9.07 -9.62
CA PRO A 210 -8.96 8.14 -9.05
C PRO A 210 -8.70 8.55 -7.59
N PRO A 211 -8.81 7.63 -6.64
CA PRO A 211 -8.70 7.96 -5.21
C PRO A 211 -7.30 8.42 -4.82
N SER A 212 -6.26 7.89 -5.49
CA SER A 212 -4.88 8.30 -5.24
C SER A 212 -4.00 8.24 -6.48
N ILE A 213 -3.00 9.12 -6.54
CA ILE A 213 -1.96 9.13 -7.55
C ILE A 213 -0.63 8.89 -6.85
N LYS A 214 -0.08 7.67 -6.98
CA LYS A 214 1.22 7.33 -6.41
C LYS A 214 2.35 7.93 -7.24
N ARG A 215 3.37 8.43 -6.55
CA ARG A 215 4.60 8.92 -7.16
C ARG A 215 5.80 8.35 -6.43
N GLN A 216 6.80 8.01 -7.22
CA GLN A 216 8.12 7.61 -6.76
C GLN A 216 9.14 8.43 -7.55
N ASP A 217 10.13 9.01 -6.88
CA ASP A 217 11.13 9.90 -7.49
C ASP A 217 10.55 11.05 -8.32
N ARG A 218 9.40 11.59 -7.88
CA ARG A 218 8.59 12.63 -8.53
C ARG A 218 7.85 12.21 -9.79
N GLU A 219 8.06 11.00 -10.29
CA GLU A 219 7.34 10.43 -11.42
C GLU A 219 6.10 9.66 -10.97
N ARG A 220 5.10 9.59 -11.82
CA ARG A 220 3.90 8.76 -11.56
C ARG A 220 4.26 7.31 -11.74
N VAL A 221 3.87 6.48 -10.80
CA VAL A 221 4.17 5.04 -10.82
C VAL A 221 2.91 4.21 -10.63
N ILE A 222 2.80 3.14 -11.41
CA ILE A 222 1.85 2.04 -11.21
C ILE A 222 2.70 0.80 -10.91
N LYS A 223 2.38 0.09 -9.82
CA LYS A 223 3.09 -1.13 -9.44
C LYS A 223 2.24 -2.34 -9.75
N VAL A 224 2.86 -3.35 -10.34
CA VAL A 224 2.29 -4.70 -10.48
C VAL A 224 3.03 -5.58 -9.50
N THR A 225 2.34 -6.04 -8.47
CA THR A 225 2.91 -6.82 -7.37
C THR A 225 2.47 -8.26 -7.48
N ALA A 226 3.40 -9.20 -7.32
CA ALA A 226 3.12 -10.63 -7.24
C ALA A 226 3.77 -11.24 -5.99
N THR A 227 3.14 -12.25 -5.44
CA THR A 227 3.68 -13.05 -4.33
C THR A 227 4.40 -14.27 -4.91
N LEU A 228 5.60 -14.55 -4.43
CA LEU A 228 6.39 -15.72 -4.84
C LEU A 228 5.84 -16.99 -4.19
N TYR A 229 5.78 -18.06 -4.98
CA TYR A 229 5.33 -19.36 -4.53
C TYR A 229 6.17 -20.48 -5.17
N GLY A 230 6.99 -21.15 -4.39
CA GLY A 230 7.80 -22.27 -4.86
C GLY A 230 8.92 -21.90 -5.84
N THR A 231 9.24 -20.62 -5.99
CA THR A 231 10.34 -20.11 -6.82
C THR A 231 11.21 -19.15 -6.02
N THR A 232 12.44 -18.92 -6.49
CA THR A 232 13.33 -17.92 -5.90
C THR A 232 13.09 -16.54 -6.53
N LEU A 233 13.48 -15.49 -5.82
CA LEU A 233 13.30 -14.11 -6.25
C LEU A 233 14.06 -13.83 -7.55
N ASP A 234 15.28 -14.36 -7.69
CA ASP A 234 16.14 -14.15 -8.86
C ASP A 234 15.52 -14.78 -10.12
N VAL A 235 15.03 -16.03 -10.02
CA VAL A 235 14.38 -16.74 -11.14
C VAL A 235 13.10 -16.03 -11.56
N ALA A 236 12.31 -15.54 -10.58
CA ALA A 236 11.11 -14.78 -10.88
C ALA A 236 11.44 -13.45 -11.59
N ALA A 237 12.46 -12.74 -11.12
CA ALA A 237 12.91 -11.49 -11.73
C ALA A 237 13.39 -11.68 -13.16
N GLU A 238 14.18 -12.75 -13.42
CA GLU A 238 14.65 -13.08 -14.77
C GLU A 238 13.49 -13.40 -15.72
N ASN A 239 12.53 -14.21 -15.28
CA ASN A 239 11.35 -14.53 -16.07
C ASN A 239 10.49 -13.31 -16.37
N ILE A 240 10.31 -12.41 -15.39
CA ILE A 240 9.57 -11.16 -15.59
C ILE A 240 10.31 -10.24 -16.56
N GLN A 241 11.65 -10.12 -16.42
CA GLN A 241 12.45 -9.33 -17.33
C GLN A 241 12.35 -9.84 -18.78
N ALA A 242 12.42 -11.15 -18.97
CA ALA A 242 12.27 -11.78 -20.28
C ALA A 242 10.88 -11.51 -20.91
N GLU A 243 9.83 -11.36 -20.09
CA GLU A 243 8.51 -10.98 -20.60
C GLU A 243 8.38 -9.47 -20.86
N LEU A 244 9.03 -8.63 -20.05
CA LEU A 244 9.11 -7.19 -20.32
C LEU A 244 9.82 -6.89 -21.62
N ASP A 245 10.90 -7.61 -21.91
CA ASP A 245 11.69 -7.43 -23.15
C ASP A 245 10.91 -7.82 -24.43
N LYS A 246 9.85 -8.64 -24.29
CA LYS A 246 8.96 -9.02 -25.40
C LYS A 246 7.81 -8.04 -25.61
N LEU A 247 7.59 -7.12 -24.66
CA LEU A 247 6.54 -6.12 -24.76
C LEU A 247 7.05 -4.92 -25.56
N ASP A 248 6.19 -4.41 -26.43
CA ASP A 248 6.44 -3.15 -27.14
C ASP A 248 6.15 -1.97 -26.20
N ILE A 249 7.16 -1.60 -25.40
CA ILE A 249 7.05 -0.55 -24.40
C ILE A 249 7.41 0.78 -25.06
N PRO A 250 6.50 1.77 -25.07
CA PRO A 250 6.82 3.11 -25.57
C PRO A 250 8.02 3.72 -24.85
N THR A 251 8.87 4.43 -25.55
CA THR A 251 10.10 5.05 -25.01
C THR A 251 9.86 6.07 -23.87
N GLU A 252 8.63 6.54 -23.75
CA GLU A 252 8.20 7.47 -22.70
C GLU A 252 7.83 6.77 -21.37
N ILE A 253 7.79 5.43 -21.37
CA ILE A 253 7.46 4.61 -20.21
C ILE A 253 8.71 3.92 -19.71
N GLY A 254 9.05 4.18 -18.46
CA GLY A 254 10.10 3.46 -17.74
C GLY A 254 9.53 2.22 -17.04
N THR A 255 10.26 1.12 -17.03
CA THR A 255 9.93 -0.05 -16.23
C THR A 255 11.12 -0.44 -15.36
N LYS A 256 10.84 -0.82 -14.12
CA LYS A 256 11.86 -1.27 -13.17
C LYS A 256 11.32 -2.43 -12.35
N ILE A 257 12.13 -3.47 -12.18
CA ILE A 257 11.82 -4.53 -11.23
C ILE A 257 12.33 -4.09 -9.85
N GLY A 258 11.44 -3.98 -8.89
CA GLY A 258 11.70 -3.51 -7.53
C GLY A 258 11.16 -4.48 -6.48
N GLY A 259 10.97 -3.97 -5.27
CA GLY A 259 10.55 -4.76 -4.12
C GLY A 259 11.69 -5.54 -3.52
N SER A 260 11.43 -6.77 -3.04
CA SER A 260 12.44 -7.57 -2.33
C SER A 260 13.73 -7.82 -3.12
N ILE A 261 13.71 -7.75 -4.47
CA ILE A 261 14.91 -7.89 -5.30
C ILE A 261 15.84 -6.70 -5.15
N GLU A 262 15.27 -5.48 -5.08
CA GLU A 262 16.05 -4.26 -4.89
C GLU A 262 16.69 -4.25 -3.50
N ASP A 263 15.90 -4.56 -2.46
CA ASP A 263 16.37 -4.68 -1.08
C ASP A 263 17.50 -5.72 -0.95
N GLN A 264 17.36 -6.83 -1.66
CA GLN A 264 18.37 -7.89 -1.68
C GLN A 264 19.66 -7.42 -2.36
N GLN A 265 19.57 -6.77 -3.52
CA GLN A 265 20.74 -6.26 -4.24
C GLN A 265 21.48 -5.18 -3.43
N GLU A 266 20.73 -4.26 -2.81
CA GLU A 266 21.30 -3.24 -1.92
C GLU A 266 22.01 -3.89 -0.74
N SER A 267 21.35 -4.85 -0.08
CA SER A 267 21.95 -5.59 1.04
C SER A 267 23.22 -6.34 0.64
N PHE A 268 23.26 -6.98 -0.53
CA PHE A 268 24.47 -7.64 -1.01
C PHE A 268 25.60 -6.65 -1.34
N SER A 269 25.25 -5.48 -1.90
CA SER A 269 26.21 -4.41 -2.15
C SER A 269 26.83 -3.90 -0.85
N ASP A 270 26.01 -3.64 0.15
CA ASP A 270 26.44 -3.19 1.47
C ASP A 270 27.29 -4.24 2.18
N MET A 271 26.89 -5.51 2.11
CA MET A 271 27.70 -6.63 2.62
C MET A 271 29.08 -6.70 1.93
N GLY A 272 29.14 -6.45 0.62
CA GLY A 272 30.39 -6.41 -0.12
C GLY A 272 31.35 -5.33 0.41
N VAL A 273 30.83 -4.12 0.64
CA VAL A 273 31.60 -3.02 1.22
C VAL A 273 32.07 -3.35 2.64
N LEU A 274 31.19 -3.90 3.47
CA LEU A 274 31.52 -4.32 4.84
C LEU A 274 32.57 -5.42 4.84
N LEU A 275 32.52 -6.38 3.93
CA LEU A 275 33.51 -7.45 3.81
C LEU A 275 34.89 -6.89 3.51
N VAL A 276 35.01 -5.94 2.55
CA VAL A 276 36.26 -5.28 2.23
C VAL A 276 36.81 -4.52 3.45
N LEU A 277 35.94 -3.81 4.17
CA LEU A 277 36.31 -3.08 5.38
C LEU A 277 36.82 -4.01 6.49
N ILE A 278 36.12 -5.13 6.71
CA ILE A 278 36.54 -6.15 7.70
C ILE A 278 37.91 -6.74 7.31
N LEU A 279 38.12 -7.09 6.04
CA LEU A 279 39.40 -7.61 5.57
C LEU A 279 40.54 -6.60 5.78
N MET A 280 40.26 -5.30 5.50
CA MET A 280 41.23 -4.23 5.72
C MET A 280 41.57 -4.07 7.21
N LEU A 281 40.57 -4.13 8.08
CA LEU A 281 40.75 -4.01 9.53
C LEU A 281 41.54 -5.20 10.07
N VAL A 282 41.21 -6.42 9.67
CA VAL A 282 41.94 -7.65 10.04
C VAL A 282 43.38 -7.55 9.56
N TYR A 283 43.63 -7.08 8.33
CA TYR A 283 44.98 -6.85 7.80
C TYR A 283 45.76 -5.89 8.67
N ILE A 284 45.19 -4.73 9.05
CA ILE A 284 45.86 -3.71 9.89
C ILE A 284 46.21 -4.31 11.27
N VAL A 285 45.27 -5.02 11.90
CA VAL A 285 45.53 -5.66 13.21
C VAL A 285 46.65 -6.68 13.12
N MET A 286 46.63 -7.54 12.09
CA MET A 286 47.71 -8.51 11.88
C MET A 286 49.01 -7.84 11.56
N ALA A 287 49.03 -6.78 10.76
CA ALA A 287 50.24 -6.04 10.45
C ALA A 287 50.89 -5.42 11.70
N ALA A 288 50.07 -4.90 12.61
CA ALA A 288 50.54 -4.39 13.91
C ALA A 288 51.06 -5.51 14.80
N GLN A 289 50.43 -6.70 14.80
CA GLN A 289 50.85 -7.83 15.64
C GLN A 289 52.14 -8.52 15.15
N PHE A 290 52.32 -8.62 13.85
CA PHE A 290 53.49 -9.23 13.24
C PHE A 290 54.61 -8.23 12.95
N GLU A 291 54.42 -6.94 13.25
CA GLU A 291 55.36 -5.85 12.92
C GLU A 291 55.88 -5.91 11.46
N SER A 292 55.07 -6.43 10.56
CA SER A 292 55.36 -6.66 9.15
C SER A 292 54.14 -6.59 8.27
N LEU A 293 54.25 -5.96 7.13
CA LEU A 293 53.18 -5.92 6.12
C LEU A 293 53.14 -7.18 5.22
N ARG A 294 54.25 -7.94 5.16
CA ARG A 294 54.36 -9.09 4.25
C ARG A 294 53.62 -10.32 4.80
N TYR A 295 53.77 -10.64 6.08
CA TYR A 295 53.19 -11.82 6.68
C TYR A 295 51.65 -11.82 6.66
N PRO A 296 50.96 -10.74 7.05
CA PRO A 296 49.51 -10.67 6.94
C PRO A 296 48.98 -10.83 5.51
N PHE A 297 49.71 -10.28 4.52
CA PHE A 297 49.33 -10.41 3.12
C PHE A 297 49.37 -11.90 2.65
N ILE A 298 50.39 -12.67 3.04
CA ILE A 298 50.51 -14.07 2.74
C ILE A 298 49.37 -14.88 3.40
N ILE A 299 49.03 -14.55 4.66
CA ILE A 299 47.98 -15.24 5.40
C ILE A 299 46.60 -14.94 4.75
N MET A 300 46.36 -13.68 4.38
CA MET A 300 45.09 -13.30 3.71
C MET A 300 44.93 -13.98 2.35
N PHE A 301 46.00 -14.36 1.68
CA PHE A 301 45.94 -15.11 0.42
C PHE A 301 45.33 -16.52 0.59
N SER A 302 45.18 -17.00 1.83
CA SER A 302 44.49 -18.25 2.13
C SER A 302 42.97 -18.12 2.13
N ILE A 303 42.42 -16.89 2.23
CA ILE A 303 40.96 -16.64 2.29
C ILE A 303 40.23 -17.17 1.05
N PRO A 304 40.67 -16.93 -0.19
CA PRO A 304 40.01 -17.48 -1.38
C PRO A 304 39.91 -19.02 -1.35
N PHE A 305 40.89 -19.72 -0.75
CA PHE A 305 40.85 -21.17 -0.62
C PHE A 305 39.78 -21.63 0.40
N ALA A 306 39.45 -20.81 1.39
CA ALA A 306 38.39 -21.12 2.33
C ALA A 306 37.01 -21.12 1.65
N PHE A 307 36.79 -20.31 0.61
CA PHE A 307 35.56 -20.32 -0.17
C PHE A 307 35.37 -21.63 -0.96
N VAL A 308 36.46 -22.24 -1.44
CA VAL A 308 36.38 -23.54 -2.17
C VAL A 308 35.89 -24.66 -1.26
N GLY A 309 36.11 -24.56 0.05
CA GLY A 309 35.64 -25.55 1.02
C GLY A 309 34.21 -25.33 1.52
N LEU A 310 33.59 -24.21 1.12
CA LEU A 310 32.23 -23.82 1.55
C LEU A 310 31.19 -24.15 0.47
N ILE A 311 31.61 -24.34 -0.78
CA ILE A 311 30.81 -24.79 -1.93
C ILE A 311 30.82 -26.33 -1.97
#